data_5eff32d414f5c8eeadfd6a18b20b41c9
#
_entry.id   5eff32d414f5c8eeadfd6a18b20b41c9
#
_cell.length_a   1.000
_cell.length_b   1.000
_cell.length_c   1.000
_cell.angle_alpha   90.00
_cell.angle_beta   90.00
_cell.angle_gamma   90.00
#
_symmetry.space_group_name_H-M   'P 1'
#
loop_
_entity.id
_entity.type
_entity.pdbx_description
1 polymer ?
#
loop_
_entity_poly.entity_id
_entity_poly.type
_entity_poly.pdbx_seq_one_letter_code
_entity_poly.pdbx_strand_id
1 'polypeptide(L)'
;MLLGAERARQLKAAGLDRITLSLDGTDGASVARMAGLGGAAAGAAVLEKVLAAIGHAREAGFDPARGALKLNAVVTRSGNADQLLPLAELAREQGLELRLIEFMDVGNRNGWVPEQVLPAAEMVARIGAAWPLEPVGRAPHGTAGRWRYRDGGGHLAVVASITAPFCGDCNRLRITADGVAYSCLFAADGTDLKPWLRPCADAAGLEEALRRLWLQRRDRYSEERQMIRPGEGVGAPLRPQAEMAYLGG
;
A
#
# COMPACT_ATOMS: atom_id res chain seq x y z
N MET A 1 -6.14 -6.65 -13.48
CA MET A 1 -6.83 -5.84 -14.52
C MET A 1 -6.12 -4.50 -14.59
N LEU A 2 -5.75 -4.03 -15.79
CA LEU A 2 -5.07 -2.75 -15.96
C LEU A 2 -6.08 -1.66 -16.31
N LEU A 3 -5.79 -0.41 -15.92
CA LEU A 3 -6.67 0.73 -16.11
C LEU A 3 -6.58 1.22 -17.57
N GLY A 4 -7.56 0.84 -18.41
CA GLY A 4 -7.69 1.42 -19.76
C GLY A 4 -8.42 2.77 -19.74
N ALA A 5 -8.30 3.53 -20.83
CA ALA A 5 -8.85 4.88 -20.95
C ALA A 5 -10.37 4.96 -20.67
N GLU A 6 -11.13 4.04 -21.26
CA GLU A 6 -12.59 4.01 -21.06
C GLU A 6 -12.96 3.73 -19.59
N ARG A 7 -12.25 2.76 -18.96
CA ARG A 7 -12.47 2.44 -17.54
C ARG A 7 -12.12 3.60 -16.62
N ALA A 8 -11.05 4.35 -16.93
CA ALA A 8 -10.68 5.54 -16.17
C ALA A 8 -11.77 6.61 -16.24
N ARG A 9 -12.34 6.88 -17.42
CA ARG A 9 -13.44 7.82 -17.61
C ARG A 9 -14.71 7.37 -16.85
N GLN A 10 -15.09 6.10 -16.96
CA GLN A 10 -16.23 5.53 -16.23
C GLN A 10 -16.09 5.67 -14.71
N LEU A 11 -14.93 5.38 -14.16
CA LEU A 11 -14.65 5.53 -12.74
C LEU A 11 -14.75 6.99 -12.30
N LYS A 12 -14.22 7.92 -13.11
CA LYS A 12 -14.31 9.35 -12.81
C LYS A 12 -15.77 9.84 -12.87
N ALA A 13 -16.53 9.44 -13.89
CA ALA A 13 -17.94 9.77 -14.05
C ALA A 13 -18.80 9.18 -12.91
N ALA A 14 -18.42 8.02 -12.37
CA ALA A 14 -19.08 7.40 -11.22
C ALA A 14 -18.74 8.08 -9.89
N GLY A 15 -17.91 9.14 -9.87
CA GLY A 15 -17.56 9.90 -8.66
C GLY A 15 -16.31 9.43 -7.94
N LEU A 16 -15.48 8.59 -8.57
CA LEU A 16 -14.20 8.22 -7.94
C LEU A 16 -13.26 9.43 -7.85
N ASP A 17 -12.79 9.75 -6.65
CA ASP A 17 -11.94 10.92 -6.40
C ASP A 17 -10.46 10.65 -6.66
N ARG A 18 -9.97 9.43 -6.35
CA ARG A 18 -8.54 9.14 -6.33
C ARG A 18 -8.24 7.76 -6.88
N ILE A 19 -7.10 7.66 -7.58
CA ILE A 19 -6.53 6.40 -8.07
C ILE A 19 -5.10 6.29 -7.53
N THR A 20 -4.73 5.10 -7.11
CA THR A 20 -3.34 4.74 -6.84
C THR A 20 -2.95 3.59 -7.75
N LEU A 21 -1.85 3.74 -8.46
CA LEU A 21 -1.26 2.68 -9.28
C LEU A 21 -0.06 2.10 -8.54
N SER A 22 0.21 0.81 -8.73
CA SER A 22 1.37 0.14 -8.14
C SER A 22 2.42 -0.13 -9.20
N LEU A 23 3.68 0.19 -8.87
CA LEU A 23 4.83 -0.07 -9.72
C LEU A 23 6.09 -0.21 -8.85
N ASP A 24 6.71 -1.38 -8.86
CA ASP A 24 7.83 -1.71 -7.97
C ASP A 24 9.20 -1.61 -8.66
N GLY A 25 9.27 -1.10 -9.89
CA GLY A 25 10.49 -0.87 -10.64
C GLY A 25 10.24 -0.11 -11.94
N THR A 26 11.30 0.44 -12.53
CA THR A 26 11.26 1.25 -13.78
C THR A 26 11.84 0.54 -15.00
N ASP A 27 12.19 -0.74 -14.85
CA ASP A 27 12.63 -1.60 -15.94
C ASP A 27 11.96 -2.97 -15.88
N GLY A 28 11.97 -3.68 -17.02
CA GLY A 28 11.29 -4.96 -17.14
C GLY A 28 11.86 -6.06 -16.23
N ALA A 29 13.14 -6.01 -15.88
CA ALA A 29 13.76 -7.02 -15.02
C ALA A 29 13.32 -6.83 -13.56
N SER A 30 13.33 -5.60 -13.06
CA SER A 30 12.88 -5.27 -11.71
C SER A 30 11.39 -5.52 -11.52
N VAL A 31 10.56 -5.12 -12.49
CA VAL A 31 9.11 -5.40 -12.47
C VAL A 31 8.84 -6.90 -12.50
N ALA A 32 9.53 -7.67 -13.35
CA ALA A 32 9.36 -9.12 -13.40
C ALA A 32 9.75 -9.79 -12.07
N ARG A 33 10.88 -9.40 -11.48
CA ARG A 33 11.36 -9.92 -10.20
C ARG A 33 10.35 -9.67 -9.06
N MET A 34 9.86 -8.44 -8.95
CA MET A 34 8.93 -8.05 -7.88
C MET A 34 7.54 -8.67 -8.06
N ALA A 35 7.08 -8.81 -9.30
CA ALA A 35 5.76 -9.37 -9.61
C ALA A 35 5.77 -10.90 -9.81
N GLY A 36 6.92 -11.57 -9.68
CA GLY A 36 7.05 -13.02 -9.87
C GLY A 36 6.75 -13.46 -11.32
N LEU A 37 7.12 -12.63 -12.32
CA LEU A 37 6.85 -12.91 -13.73
C LEU A 37 8.01 -13.69 -14.38
N GLY A 38 7.71 -14.38 -15.48
CA GLY A 38 8.63 -15.24 -16.23
C GLY A 38 9.67 -14.50 -17.08
N GLY A 39 10.23 -13.38 -16.62
CA GLY A 39 11.37 -12.70 -17.22
C GLY A 39 11.13 -11.24 -17.61
N ALA A 40 12.21 -10.56 -18.01
CA ALA A 40 12.22 -9.11 -18.26
C ALA A 40 11.22 -8.65 -19.33
N ALA A 41 10.97 -9.45 -20.37
CA ALA A 41 10.00 -9.10 -21.40
C ALA A 41 8.56 -9.02 -20.86
N ALA A 42 8.18 -9.96 -19.97
CA ALA A 42 6.88 -9.91 -19.31
C ALA A 42 6.77 -8.71 -18.37
N GLY A 43 7.85 -8.39 -17.63
CA GLY A 43 7.92 -7.21 -16.79
C GLY A 43 7.84 -5.91 -17.59
N ALA A 44 8.52 -5.82 -18.75
CA ALA A 44 8.44 -4.66 -19.63
C ALA A 44 7.01 -4.43 -20.15
N ALA A 45 6.30 -5.49 -20.53
CA ALA A 45 4.90 -5.38 -20.93
C ALA A 45 3.96 -4.90 -19.80
N VAL A 46 4.25 -5.25 -18.55
CA VAL A 46 3.52 -4.73 -17.39
C VAL A 46 3.86 -3.25 -17.15
N LEU A 47 5.14 -2.90 -17.19
CA LEU A 47 5.61 -1.52 -17.04
C LEU A 47 4.93 -0.60 -18.05
N GLU A 48 4.97 -0.94 -19.33
CA GLU A 48 4.32 -0.18 -20.41
C GLU A 48 2.84 0.07 -20.10
N LYS A 49 2.12 -0.95 -19.66
CA LYS A 49 0.71 -0.85 -19.32
C LYS A 49 0.45 0.04 -18.10
N VAL A 50 1.34 0.03 -17.08
CA VAL A 50 1.21 0.93 -15.93
C VAL A 50 1.49 2.36 -16.34
N LEU A 51 2.50 2.61 -17.18
CA LEU A 51 2.79 3.95 -17.69
C LEU A 51 1.63 4.49 -18.56
N ALA A 52 1.03 3.65 -19.41
CA ALA A 52 -0.18 4.02 -20.15
C ALA A 52 -1.36 4.32 -19.21
N ALA A 53 -1.53 3.56 -18.12
CA ALA A 53 -2.58 3.78 -17.14
C ALA A 53 -2.44 5.14 -16.41
N ILE A 54 -1.21 5.63 -16.19
CA ILE A 54 -0.96 6.98 -15.67
C ILE A 54 -1.54 8.03 -16.64
N GLY A 55 -1.27 7.89 -17.94
CA GLY A 55 -1.81 8.77 -18.98
C GLY A 55 -3.33 8.74 -19.00
N HIS A 56 -3.93 7.55 -19.06
CA HIS A 56 -5.40 7.37 -19.07
C HIS A 56 -6.08 7.98 -17.84
N ALA A 57 -5.46 7.84 -16.64
CA ALA A 57 -6.00 8.45 -15.43
C ALA A 57 -5.98 9.99 -15.50
N ARG A 58 -4.91 10.58 -16.01
CA ARG A 58 -4.81 12.04 -16.20
C ARG A 58 -5.84 12.56 -17.18
N GLU A 59 -5.95 11.93 -18.35
CA GLU A 59 -6.94 12.27 -19.38
C GLU A 59 -8.37 12.18 -18.85
N ALA A 60 -8.63 11.26 -17.93
CA ALA A 60 -9.92 11.13 -17.25
C ALA A 60 -10.15 12.18 -16.14
N GLY A 61 -9.16 13.04 -15.83
CA GLY A 61 -9.29 14.13 -14.86
C GLY A 61 -8.88 13.76 -13.43
N PHE A 62 -8.06 12.70 -13.24
CA PHE A 62 -7.40 12.46 -11.96
C PHE A 62 -6.12 13.28 -11.88
N ASP A 63 -6.23 14.49 -11.32
CA ASP A 63 -5.13 15.46 -11.26
C ASP A 63 -4.10 15.07 -10.19
N PRO A 64 -2.82 14.79 -10.57
CA PRO A 64 -1.76 14.50 -9.61
C PRO A 64 -1.49 15.66 -8.65
N ALA A 65 -1.57 16.91 -9.10
CA ALA A 65 -1.31 18.10 -8.28
C ALA A 65 -2.30 18.21 -7.10
N ARG A 66 -3.51 17.68 -7.29
CA ARG A 66 -4.54 17.57 -6.24
C ARG A 66 -4.43 16.28 -5.42
N GLY A 67 -3.40 15.45 -5.66
CA GLY A 67 -3.24 14.15 -5.02
C GLY A 67 -4.28 13.10 -5.44
N ALA A 68 -4.97 13.31 -6.57
CA ALA A 68 -5.97 12.40 -7.10
C ALA A 68 -5.35 11.20 -7.83
N LEU A 69 -4.07 11.28 -8.20
CA LEU A 69 -3.30 10.17 -8.80
C LEU A 69 -1.97 10.02 -8.07
N LYS A 70 -1.66 8.79 -7.63
CA LYS A 70 -0.45 8.46 -6.88
C LYS A 70 0.18 7.17 -7.39
N LEU A 71 1.46 6.99 -7.10
CA LEU A 71 2.21 5.78 -7.38
C LEU A 71 2.62 5.11 -6.07
N ASN A 72 2.30 3.83 -5.89
CA ASN A 72 2.78 3.02 -4.78
C ASN A 72 3.90 2.09 -5.25
N ALA A 73 4.90 1.88 -4.39
CA ALA A 73 5.91 0.85 -4.57
C ALA A 73 6.20 0.17 -3.23
N VAL A 74 6.14 -1.16 -3.20
CA VAL A 74 6.67 -1.96 -2.09
C VAL A 74 8.17 -2.07 -2.28
N VAL A 75 8.94 -1.83 -1.22
CA VAL A 75 10.40 -1.87 -1.30
C VAL A 75 10.95 -3.00 -0.44
N THR A 76 11.76 -3.85 -1.06
CA THR A 76 12.54 -4.90 -0.38
C THR A 76 14.03 -4.66 -0.58
N ARG A 77 14.85 -5.03 0.40
CA ARG A 77 16.29 -4.78 0.38
C ARG A 77 16.99 -5.42 -0.81
N SER A 78 16.68 -6.68 -1.13
CA SER A 78 17.31 -7.41 -2.25
C SER A 78 16.50 -7.40 -3.54
N GLY A 79 15.19 -7.11 -3.45
CA GLY A 79 14.30 -7.18 -4.61
C GLY A 79 14.38 -5.93 -5.50
N ASN A 80 14.32 -4.74 -4.92
CA ASN A 80 14.22 -3.50 -5.69
C ASN A 80 14.74 -2.25 -4.97
N ALA A 81 15.64 -2.38 -4.00
CA ALA A 81 16.24 -1.21 -3.35
C ALA A 81 17.07 -0.34 -4.32
N ASP A 82 17.55 -0.91 -5.42
CA ASP A 82 18.19 -0.23 -6.53
C ASP A 82 17.22 0.65 -7.34
N GLN A 83 15.91 0.39 -7.24
CA GLN A 83 14.87 1.12 -7.95
C GLN A 83 14.38 2.38 -7.22
N LEU A 84 14.88 2.68 -6.01
CA LEU A 84 14.43 3.84 -5.24
C LEU A 84 14.59 5.18 -5.99
N LEU A 85 15.78 5.42 -6.53
CA LEU A 85 16.05 6.66 -7.28
C LEU A 85 15.32 6.68 -8.63
N PRO A 86 15.37 5.62 -9.46
CA PRO A 86 14.60 5.59 -10.70
C PRO A 86 13.08 5.78 -10.50
N LEU A 87 12.49 5.17 -9.48
CA LEU A 87 11.06 5.36 -9.15
C LEU A 87 10.77 6.80 -8.68
N ALA A 88 11.66 7.39 -7.88
CA ALA A 88 11.51 8.78 -7.46
C ALA A 88 11.62 9.74 -8.62
N GLU A 89 12.56 9.53 -9.53
CA GLU A 89 12.73 10.32 -10.76
C GLU A 89 11.49 10.21 -11.65
N LEU A 90 11.02 9.00 -11.96
CA LEU A 90 9.80 8.76 -12.73
C LEU A 90 8.60 9.49 -12.11
N ALA A 91 8.41 9.36 -10.79
CA ALA A 91 7.29 10.00 -10.11
C ALA A 91 7.36 11.54 -10.18
N ARG A 92 8.57 12.11 -10.03
CA ARG A 92 8.81 13.55 -10.14
C ARG A 92 8.53 14.07 -11.54
N GLU A 93 9.06 13.41 -12.58
CA GLU A 93 8.81 13.72 -14.00
C GLU A 93 7.32 13.69 -14.33
N GLN A 94 6.64 12.70 -13.75
CA GLN A 94 5.21 12.53 -13.90
C GLN A 94 4.38 13.40 -12.91
N GLY A 95 4.99 14.23 -12.05
CA GLY A 95 4.29 15.05 -11.06
C GLY A 95 3.45 14.24 -10.06
N LEU A 96 3.79 12.97 -9.83
CA LEU A 96 3.08 12.06 -8.94
C LEU A 96 3.66 12.09 -7.52
N GLU A 97 2.82 11.93 -6.50
CA GLU A 97 3.30 11.53 -5.18
C GLU A 97 3.72 10.06 -5.24
N LEU A 98 5.03 9.78 -5.08
CA LEU A 98 5.51 8.42 -4.86
C LEU A 98 5.28 8.03 -3.42
N ARG A 99 4.65 6.88 -3.21
CA ARG A 99 4.46 6.29 -1.89
C ARG A 99 5.23 4.98 -1.79
N LEU A 100 6.34 4.99 -1.08
CA LEU A 100 7.11 3.81 -0.75
C LEU A 100 6.49 3.08 0.45
N ILE A 101 6.49 1.77 0.41
CA ILE A 101 5.86 0.92 1.43
C ILE A 101 6.92 -0.07 1.91
N GLU A 102 7.19 -0.11 3.21
CA GLU A 102 8.04 -1.15 3.78
C GLU A 102 7.44 -2.54 3.54
N PHE A 103 8.28 -3.50 3.21
CA PHE A 103 7.88 -4.89 3.01
C PHE A 103 7.36 -5.48 4.31
N MET A 104 6.12 -5.96 4.30
CA MET A 104 5.39 -6.43 5.48
C MET A 104 5.15 -7.94 5.42
N ASP A 105 5.05 -8.55 6.59
CA ASP A 105 4.67 -9.96 6.82
C ASP A 105 3.15 -10.19 6.70
N VAL A 106 2.52 -9.69 5.62
CA VAL A 106 1.09 -9.84 5.37
C VAL A 106 0.82 -11.15 4.66
N GLY A 107 -0.14 -11.93 5.19
CA GLY A 107 -0.44 -13.27 4.68
C GLY A 107 0.62 -14.29 5.09
N ASN A 108 0.55 -15.49 4.50
CA ASN A 108 1.37 -16.63 4.91
C ASN A 108 2.37 -17.08 3.84
N ARG A 109 2.38 -16.46 2.66
CA ARG A 109 3.07 -16.94 1.44
C ARG A 109 4.16 -16.05 0.90
N ASN A 110 4.35 -14.85 1.46
CA ASN A 110 5.26 -13.85 0.88
C ASN A 110 6.74 -14.06 1.23
N GLY A 111 7.07 -15.07 2.06
CA GLY A 111 8.46 -15.36 2.44
C GLY A 111 9.15 -14.21 3.19
N TRP A 112 8.38 -13.43 3.93
CA TRP A 112 8.90 -12.28 4.65
C TRP A 112 9.94 -12.67 5.70
N VAL A 113 11.05 -11.93 5.72
CA VAL A 113 12.07 -11.97 6.76
C VAL A 113 12.52 -10.53 7.09
N PRO A 114 12.87 -10.21 8.34
CA PRO A 114 13.23 -8.85 8.76
C PRO A 114 14.38 -8.24 7.96
N GLU A 115 15.33 -9.06 7.53
CA GLU A 115 16.52 -8.67 6.76
C GLU A 115 16.15 -8.09 5.38
N GLN A 116 14.97 -8.44 4.86
CA GLN A 116 14.46 -7.91 3.59
C GLN A 116 13.80 -6.54 3.73
N VAL A 117 13.53 -6.10 4.95
CA VAL A 117 12.97 -4.77 5.18
C VAL A 117 14.03 -3.71 4.92
N LEU A 118 13.73 -2.78 4.03
CA LEU A 118 14.48 -1.54 3.89
C LEU A 118 13.79 -0.47 4.75
N PRO A 119 14.42 0.03 5.84
CA PRO A 119 13.79 0.97 6.74
C PRO A 119 13.37 2.28 6.06
N ALA A 120 12.23 2.85 6.44
CA ALA A 120 11.73 4.12 5.94
C ALA A 120 12.77 5.25 6.02
N ALA A 121 13.51 5.33 7.14
CA ALA A 121 14.58 6.32 7.31
C ALA A 121 15.68 6.16 6.26
N GLU A 122 16.06 4.94 5.90
CA GLU A 122 17.06 4.66 4.87
C GLU A 122 16.54 5.03 3.48
N MET A 123 15.27 4.73 3.15
CA MET A 123 14.65 5.14 1.89
C MET A 123 14.67 6.66 1.72
N VAL A 124 14.24 7.38 2.76
CA VAL A 124 14.22 8.84 2.78
C VAL A 124 15.63 9.43 2.66
N ALA A 125 16.61 8.87 3.37
CA ALA A 125 18.00 9.33 3.31
C ALA A 125 18.60 9.15 1.90
N ARG A 126 18.39 8.00 1.26
CA ARG A 126 18.89 7.73 -0.10
C ARG A 126 18.28 8.68 -1.13
N ILE A 127 16.98 8.92 -1.08
CA ILE A 127 16.31 9.87 -1.99
C ILE A 127 16.71 11.29 -1.68
N GLY A 128 16.79 11.65 -0.38
CA GLY A 128 17.17 12.98 0.09
C GLY A 128 18.61 13.38 -0.26
N ALA A 129 19.51 12.41 -0.49
CA ALA A 129 20.86 12.65 -0.98
C ALA A 129 20.88 13.12 -2.44
N ALA A 130 19.94 12.65 -3.26
CA ALA A 130 19.80 13.07 -4.65
C ALA A 130 18.97 14.37 -4.77
N TRP A 131 17.86 14.43 -4.04
CA TRP A 131 16.93 15.57 -4.03
C TRP A 131 16.56 15.94 -2.59
N PRO A 132 17.06 17.09 -2.07
CA PRO A 132 16.81 17.49 -0.69
C PRO A 132 15.33 17.51 -0.32
N LEU A 133 15.03 16.87 0.81
CA LEU A 133 13.68 16.67 1.33
C LEU A 133 13.42 17.52 2.58
N GLU A 134 12.20 17.97 2.74
CA GLU A 134 11.69 18.65 3.92
C GLU A 134 10.51 17.86 4.50
N PRO A 135 10.50 17.52 5.79
CA PRO A 135 9.41 16.75 6.37
C PRO A 135 8.12 17.58 6.43
N VAL A 136 7.01 16.97 6.01
CA VAL A 136 5.65 17.50 6.12
C VAL A 136 4.91 16.85 7.29
N GLY A 137 5.33 15.64 7.67
CA GLY A 137 4.70 14.86 8.73
C GLY A 137 3.63 13.88 8.21
N ARG A 138 2.93 13.24 9.13
CA ARG A 138 1.84 12.29 8.85
C ARG A 138 0.50 12.93 9.20
N ALA A 139 -0.47 12.88 8.30
CA ALA A 139 -1.83 13.34 8.59
C ALA A 139 -2.48 12.48 9.69
N PRO A 140 -3.40 13.03 10.49
CA PRO A 140 -4.19 12.24 11.43
C PRO A 140 -4.84 11.03 10.73
N HIS A 141 -4.74 9.86 11.34
CA HIS A 141 -5.19 8.56 10.79
C HIS A 141 -4.55 8.17 9.44
N GLY A 142 -3.58 8.95 8.94
CA GLY A 142 -2.81 8.63 7.72
C GLY A 142 -1.87 7.45 7.93
N THR A 143 -1.53 6.76 6.83
CA THR A 143 -0.59 5.63 6.88
C THR A 143 0.83 6.03 6.57
N ALA A 144 1.03 7.15 5.87
CA ALA A 144 2.31 7.55 5.32
C ALA A 144 2.82 8.85 5.96
N GLY A 145 4.07 8.85 6.40
CA GLY A 145 4.84 10.07 6.58
C GLY A 145 5.10 10.70 5.22
N ARG A 146 5.06 12.04 5.12
CA ARG A 146 5.24 12.78 3.88
C ARG A 146 6.41 13.74 3.98
N TRP A 147 7.09 13.92 2.84
CA TRP A 147 8.16 14.88 2.62
C TRP A 147 7.88 15.66 1.34
N ARG A 148 8.32 16.91 1.31
CA ARG A 148 8.29 17.76 0.13
C ARG A 148 9.69 17.87 -0.44
N TYR A 149 9.85 17.79 -1.76
CA TYR A 149 11.10 18.12 -2.43
C TYR A 149 11.30 19.63 -2.38
N ARG A 150 12.50 20.07 -1.93
CA ARG A 150 12.79 21.50 -1.76
C ARG A 150 12.86 22.27 -3.08
N ASP A 151 13.13 21.58 -4.17
CA ASP A 151 13.18 22.13 -5.52
C ASP A 151 11.80 22.24 -6.20
N GLY A 152 10.71 21.94 -5.50
CA GLY A 152 9.35 21.97 -6.04
C GLY A 152 8.93 20.70 -6.79
N GLY A 153 9.74 19.64 -6.80
CA GLY A 153 9.47 18.37 -7.49
C GLY A 153 8.32 17.51 -6.89
N GLY A 154 7.43 18.10 -6.09
CA GLY A 154 6.27 17.42 -5.54
C GLY A 154 6.52 16.79 -4.16
N HIS A 155 5.96 15.61 -3.93
CA HIS A 155 5.99 14.95 -2.62
C HIS A 155 6.44 13.49 -2.72
N LEU A 156 7.19 13.08 -1.70
CA LEU A 156 7.48 11.69 -1.35
C LEU A 156 6.65 11.30 -0.13
N ALA A 157 6.15 10.08 -0.08
CA ALA A 157 5.49 9.52 1.09
C ALA A 157 6.09 8.15 1.41
N VAL A 158 6.13 7.77 2.70
CA VAL A 158 6.62 6.46 3.12
C VAL A 158 5.67 5.85 4.16
N VAL A 159 5.26 4.61 3.93
CA VAL A 159 4.45 3.81 4.87
C VAL A 159 5.38 2.94 5.68
N ALA A 160 5.76 3.41 6.87
CA ALA A 160 6.71 2.77 7.77
C ALA A 160 5.98 1.79 8.72
N SER A 161 5.35 0.76 8.16
CA SER A 161 4.55 -0.21 8.93
C SER A 161 5.38 -1.10 9.86
N ILE A 162 6.68 -1.23 9.58
CA ILE A 162 7.61 -2.09 10.32
C ILE A 162 8.45 -1.26 11.27
N THR A 163 9.09 -0.19 10.78
CA THR A 163 10.08 0.56 11.58
C THR A 163 9.49 1.71 12.39
N ALA A 164 8.31 2.22 12.01
CA ALA A 164 7.57 3.23 12.76
C ALA A 164 6.05 2.96 12.67
N PRO A 165 5.56 1.87 13.29
CA PRO A 165 4.16 1.45 13.20
C PRO A 165 3.22 2.51 13.79
N PHE A 166 1.98 2.50 13.31
CA PHE A 166 0.95 3.52 13.63
C PHE A 166 -0.39 2.87 14.00
N CYS A 167 -0.36 1.72 14.70
CA CYS A 167 -1.56 0.96 15.07
C CYS A 167 -2.49 1.75 15.99
N GLY A 168 -1.94 2.56 16.91
CA GLY A 168 -2.73 3.37 17.84
C GLY A 168 -3.60 4.43 17.17
N ASP A 169 -3.26 4.86 15.96
CA ASP A 169 -3.98 5.88 15.18
C ASP A 169 -4.69 5.28 13.94
N CYS A 170 -4.83 3.96 13.87
CA CYS A 170 -5.40 3.27 12.72
C CYS A 170 -6.93 3.22 12.80
N ASN A 171 -7.61 3.73 11.79
CA ASN A 171 -9.08 3.73 11.66
C ASN A 171 -9.59 2.92 10.45
N ARG A 172 -8.83 1.91 9.99
CA ARG A 172 -9.16 1.16 8.78
C ARG A 172 -9.91 -0.11 9.10
N LEU A 173 -11.06 -0.28 8.45
CA LEU A 173 -11.81 -1.51 8.36
C LEU A 173 -11.66 -2.07 6.95
N ARG A 174 -11.57 -3.40 6.81
CA ARG A 174 -11.58 -4.12 5.54
C ARG A 174 -12.78 -5.03 5.51
N ILE A 175 -13.47 -5.02 4.39
CA ILE A 175 -14.60 -5.94 4.14
C ILE A 175 -14.24 -6.71 2.88
N THR A 176 -14.21 -8.02 2.98
CA THR A 176 -13.94 -8.92 1.86
C THR A 176 -15.15 -9.03 0.93
N ALA A 177 -14.92 -9.51 -0.30
CA ALA A 177 -16.00 -9.64 -1.29
C ALA A 177 -17.11 -10.60 -0.85
N ASP A 178 -16.81 -11.55 0.04
CA ASP A 178 -17.76 -12.49 0.65
C ASP A 178 -18.37 -11.98 1.97
N GLY A 179 -18.14 -10.71 2.33
CA GLY A 179 -18.83 -10.03 3.43
C GLY A 179 -18.24 -10.26 4.81
N VAL A 180 -16.94 -10.55 4.93
CA VAL A 180 -16.26 -10.68 6.22
C VAL A 180 -15.49 -9.39 6.53
N ALA A 181 -15.69 -8.83 7.73
CA ALA A 181 -15.04 -7.59 8.18
C ALA A 181 -13.81 -7.89 9.04
N TYR A 182 -12.71 -7.18 8.77
CA TYR A 182 -11.44 -7.26 9.49
C TYR A 182 -11.02 -5.87 10.00
N SER A 183 -10.70 -5.76 11.28
CA SER A 183 -10.22 -4.51 11.92
C SER A 183 -8.72 -4.28 11.74
N CYS A 184 -7.96 -5.30 11.33
CA CYS A 184 -6.52 -5.24 11.09
C CYS A 184 -6.12 -5.98 9.81
N LEU A 185 -5.08 -5.49 9.14
CA LEU A 185 -4.49 -6.16 7.96
C LEU A 185 -3.87 -7.52 8.32
N PHE A 186 -3.45 -7.69 9.56
CA PHE A 186 -2.79 -8.87 10.07
C PHE A 186 -3.72 -9.77 10.91
N ALA A 187 -5.03 -9.51 10.89
CA ALA A 187 -5.98 -10.31 11.63
C ALA A 187 -6.07 -11.73 11.04
N ALA A 188 -6.17 -12.72 11.93
CA ALA A 188 -6.46 -14.11 11.56
C ALA A 188 -7.96 -14.32 11.35
N ASP A 189 -8.76 -13.70 12.20
CA ASP A 189 -10.20 -13.87 12.25
C ASP A 189 -10.93 -12.59 11.87
N GLY A 190 -12.05 -12.74 11.15
CA GLY A 190 -12.95 -11.65 10.77
C GLY A 190 -14.36 -11.88 11.29
N THR A 191 -15.18 -10.85 11.21
CA THR A 191 -16.60 -10.89 11.57
C THR A 191 -17.45 -11.07 10.30
N ASP A 192 -18.22 -12.16 10.22
CA ASP A 192 -19.16 -12.38 9.10
C ASP A 192 -20.31 -11.38 9.19
N LEU A 193 -20.47 -10.54 8.17
CA LEU A 193 -21.53 -9.53 8.08
C LEU A 193 -22.77 -10.03 7.32
N LYS A 194 -22.71 -11.19 6.70
CA LYS A 194 -23.83 -11.75 5.90
C LYS A 194 -25.16 -11.85 6.65
N PRO A 195 -25.20 -12.21 7.96
CA PRO A 195 -26.45 -12.29 8.69
C PRO A 195 -27.27 -10.99 8.66
N TRP A 196 -26.60 -9.82 8.54
CA TRP A 196 -27.26 -8.51 8.46
C TRP A 196 -27.44 -8.00 7.03
N LEU A 197 -26.94 -8.73 6.04
CA LEU A 197 -27.00 -8.34 4.61
C LEU A 197 -27.95 -9.25 3.82
N ARG A 198 -28.24 -10.47 4.27
CA ARG A 198 -28.99 -11.50 3.54
C ARG A 198 -29.93 -12.26 4.48
N PRO A 199 -31.12 -12.73 4.01
CA PRO A 199 -31.71 -12.41 2.70
C PRO A 199 -32.23 -10.98 2.59
N CYS A 200 -32.53 -10.31 3.72
CA CYS A 200 -32.98 -8.92 3.80
C CYS A 200 -31.95 -8.11 4.60
N ALA A 201 -31.70 -6.87 4.14
CA ALA A 201 -30.77 -6.00 4.81
C ALA A 201 -31.34 -5.50 6.16
N ASP A 202 -30.59 -5.69 7.24
CA ASP A 202 -30.81 -5.12 8.57
C ASP A 202 -29.73 -4.07 8.84
N ALA A 203 -30.01 -2.82 8.50
CA ALA A 203 -29.06 -1.73 8.66
C ALA A 203 -28.71 -1.45 10.12
N ALA A 204 -29.67 -1.57 11.04
CA ALA A 204 -29.43 -1.33 12.47
C ALA A 204 -28.57 -2.44 13.08
N GLY A 205 -28.85 -3.68 12.78
CA GLY A 205 -28.04 -4.83 13.22
C GLY A 205 -26.63 -4.79 12.65
N LEU A 206 -26.47 -4.37 11.38
CA LEU A 206 -25.16 -4.19 10.74
C LEU A 206 -24.35 -3.08 11.43
N GLU A 207 -24.97 -1.93 11.70
CA GLU A 207 -24.32 -0.82 12.43
C GLU A 207 -23.84 -1.27 13.80
N GLU A 208 -24.67 -1.95 14.57
CA GLU A 208 -24.32 -2.45 15.89
C GLU A 208 -23.19 -3.51 15.83
N ALA A 209 -23.23 -4.41 14.86
CA ALA A 209 -22.17 -5.40 14.65
C ALA A 209 -20.82 -4.72 14.35
N LEU A 210 -20.80 -3.73 13.44
CA LEU A 210 -19.61 -2.95 13.12
C LEU A 210 -19.11 -2.11 14.29
N ARG A 211 -20.03 -1.49 15.04
CA ARG A 211 -19.72 -0.75 16.27
C ARG A 211 -19.06 -1.65 17.31
N ARG A 212 -19.60 -2.83 17.53
CA ARG A 212 -19.05 -3.82 18.47
C ARG A 212 -17.67 -4.29 18.05
N LEU A 213 -17.50 -4.67 16.78
CA LEU A 213 -16.20 -5.03 16.21
C LEU A 213 -15.16 -3.93 16.47
N TRP A 214 -15.53 -2.69 16.22
CA TRP A 214 -14.62 -1.54 16.38
C TRP A 214 -14.29 -1.23 17.83
N LEU A 215 -15.27 -1.22 18.75
CA LEU A 215 -15.05 -0.94 20.17
C LEU A 215 -14.25 -2.04 20.87
N GLN A 216 -14.34 -3.28 20.41
CA GLN A 216 -13.58 -4.41 20.96
C GLN A 216 -12.20 -4.55 20.34
N ARG A 217 -11.86 -3.71 19.36
CA ARG A 217 -10.59 -3.77 18.64
C ARG A 217 -9.40 -3.55 19.59
N ARG A 218 -8.48 -4.53 19.58
CA ARG A 218 -7.21 -4.47 20.32
C ARG A 218 -6.01 -4.75 19.42
N ASP A 219 -6.23 -4.79 18.10
CA ASP A 219 -5.19 -5.10 17.12
C ASP A 219 -4.09 -4.04 17.10
N ARG A 220 -2.90 -4.44 17.51
CA ARG A 220 -1.67 -3.62 17.45
C ARG A 220 -0.51 -4.43 16.92
N TYR A 221 -0.78 -5.37 16.02
CA TYR A 221 0.20 -6.35 15.54
C TYR A 221 1.55 -5.75 15.11
N SER A 222 1.54 -4.65 14.34
CA SER A 222 2.81 -4.04 13.88
C SER A 222 3.63 -3.42 15.02
N GLU A 223 2.98 -2.95 16.09
CA GLU A 223 3.65 -2.46 17.30
C GLU A 223 4.10 -3.63 18.20
N GLU A 224 3.27 -4.65 18.33
CA GLU A 224 3.55 -5.85 19.14
C GLU A 224 4.70 -6.67 18.55
N ARG A 225 4.84 -6.69 17.21
CA ARG A 225 5.97 -7.34 16.52
C ARG A 225 7.32 -6.87 17.03
N GLN A 226 7.46 -5.59 17.37
CA GLN A 226 8.71 -5.03 17.90
C GLN A 226 9.06 -5.55 19.31
N MET A 227 8.08 -6.09 20.04
CA MET A 227 8.25 -6.66 21.37
C MET A 227 8.71 -8.12 21.33
N ILE A 228 8.66 -8.78 20.17
CA ILE A 228 9.16 -10.14 19.99
C ILE A 228 10.68 -10.07 19.89
N ARG A 229 11.35 -10.65 20.86
CA ARG A 229 12.82 -10.60 21.01
C ARG A 229 13.53 -11.15 19.77
N PRO A 230 14.65 -10.53 19.34
CA PRO A 230 15.55 -11.13 18.37
C PRO A 230 16.04 -12.50 18.90
N GLY A 231 15.74 -13.59 18.18
CA GLY A 231 16.16 -14.94 18.52
C GLY A 231 15.05 -15.96 18.80
N GLU A 232 13.83 -15.55 19.03
CA GLU A 232 12.69 -16.47 19.13
C GLU A 232 11.92 -16.48 17.80
N GLY A 233 12.22 -17.46 16.95
CA GLY A 233 11.35 -17.87 15.84
C GLY A 233 11.05 -16.81 14.76
N VAL A 234 12.09 -16.19 14.20
CA VAL A 234 11.92 -15.32 13.03
C VAL A 234 11.55 -16.18 11.82
N GLY A 235 10.32 -16.10 11.35
CA GLY A 235 9.94 -16.73 10.08
C GLY A 235 8.50 -17.27 9.96
N ALA A 236 7.77 -17.42 11.05
CA ALA A 236 6.35 -17.77 10.94
C ALA A 236 5.48 -16.65 11.54
N PRO A 237 4.36 -16.27 10.91
CA PRO A 237 3.39 -15.41 11.56
C PRO A 237 2.97 -16.06 12.88
N LEU A 238 2.85 -15.27 13.94
CA LEU A 238 2.43 -15.73 15.27
C LEU A 238 1.07 -16.48 15.26
N ARG A 239 0.29 -16.25 14.23
CA ARG A 239 -0.97 -16.95 13.90
C ARG A 239 -1.16 -16.93 12.39
N PRO A 240 -1.88 -17.94 11.81
CA PRO A 240 -2.29 -17.87 10.42
C PRO A 240 -3.04 -16.56 10.16
N GLN A 241 -2.61 -15.79 9.18
CA GLN A 241 -3.21 -14.49 8.81
C GLN A 241 -4.09 -14.66 7.57
N ALA A 242 -5.08 -13.80 7.41
CA ALA A 242 -5.80 -13.70 6.15
C ALA A 242 -4.85 -13.23 5.04
N GLU A 243 -4.95 -13.83 3.86
CA GLU A 243 -4.11 -13.46 2.72
C GLU A 243 -4.41 -12.04 2.22
N MET A 244 -3.38 -11.30 1.80
CA MET A 244 -3.52 -9.93 1.30
C MET A 244 -4.55 -9.83 0.17
N ALA A 245 -4.50 -10.75 -0.80
CA ALA A 245 -5.44 -10.80 -1.91
C ALA A 245 -6.89 -10.99 -1.47
N TYR A 246 -7.12 -11.73 -0.37
CA TYR A 246 -8.45 -11.92 0.22
C TYR A 246 -8.96 -10.65 0.91
N LEU A 247 -8.06 -9.87 1.49
CA LEU A 247 -8.36 -8.60 2.18
C LEU A 247 -8.50 -7.40 1.22
N GLY A 248 -8.41 -7.61 -0.09
CA GLY A 248 -8.57 -6.58 -1.11
C GLY A 248 -7.32 -5.73 -1.33
N GLY A 249 -6.14 -6.28 -1.09
CA GLY A 249 -4.83 -5.65 -1.30
C GLY A 249 -4.17 -6.06 -2.61
#